data_2a0bd29cc916ac4f7b6e155c9ffe38fc
#
_entry.id   2a0bd29cc916ac4f7b6e155c9ffe38fc
#
_cell.length_a   1.000
_cell.length_b   1.000
_cell.length_c   1.000
_cell.angle_alpha   90.00
_cell.angle_beta   90.00
_cell.angle_gamma   90.00
#
_symmetry.space_group_name_H-M   'P 1'
#
loop_
_entity.id
_entity.type
_entity.pdbx_description
1 polymer ?
#
loop_
_entity_poly.entity_id
_entity_poly.type
_entity_poly.pdbx_seq_one_letter_code
_entity_poly.pdbx_strand_id
1 'polypeptide(L)'
;MQTGMAFWASKTLLSAVEMELFTELAKHPAVLATLQGRMGLHPRGARDFLDALVAMRFLERGEDGVYRNTAETDLFLDKAKPSYIGGILEMANHRLYGFWGSLTAAVRTGESQNESKGGHDPFAAIYADPARLREFLRAMSGVSRGANMEIAQKFPWAGYASFADIGTAQGDL
;
A
#
# COMPACT_ATOMS: atom_id res chain seq x y z
N MET A 1 8.57 -24.00 -0.65
CA MET A 1 9.55 -22.92 -0.37
C MET A 1 8.97 -21.55 -0.70
N GLN A 2 8.41 -21.32 -1.90
CA GLN A 2 7.89 -20.00 -2.31
C GLN A 2 6.91 -19.40 -1.28
N THR A 3 5.88 -20.14 -0.88
CA THR A 3 4.89 -19.67 0.11
C THR A 3 5.53 -19.33 1.47
N GLY A 4 6.44 -20.19 1.96
CA GLY A 4 7.08 -20.00 3.25
C GLY A 4 8.02 -18.79 3.31
N MET A 5 8.53 -18.33 2.15
CA MET A 5 9.46 -17.20 2.03
C MET A 5 8.80 -15.95 1.42
N ALA A 6 7.49 -16.01 1.13
CA ALA A 6 6.78 -14.91 0.46
C ALA A 6 6.82 -13.59 1.23
N PHE A 7 7.00 -13.63 2.54
CA PHE A 7 7.11 -12.45 3.38
C PHE A 7 8.32 -11.55 3.04
N TRP A 8 9.40 -12.10 2.46
CA TRP A 8 10.53 -11.29 2.00
C TRP A 8 10.12 -10.36 0.86
N ALA A 9 9.46 -10.91 -0.17
CA ALA A 9 8.96 -10.11 -1.29
C ALA A 9 7.92 -9.08 -0.82
N SER A 10 6.97 -9.51 0.03
CA SER A 10 5.96 -8.61 0.60
C SER A 10 6.62 -7.46 1.37
N LYS A 11 7.55 -7.76 2.30
CA LYS A 11 8.17 -6.70 3.11
C LYS A 11 9.05 -5.78 2.29
N THR A 12 9.73 -6.27 1.24
CA THR A 12 10.50 -5.44 0.32
C THR A 12 9.61 -4.41 -0.38
N LEU A 13 8.45 -4.83 -0.91
CA LEU A 13 7.49 -3.92 -1.52
C LEU A 13 6.91 -2.93 -0.50
N LEU A 14 6.47 -3.42 0.66
CA LEU A 14 5.90 -2.59 1.71
C LEU A 14 6.89 -1.52 2.19
N SER A 15 8.16 -1.86 2.32
CA SER A 15 9.22 -0.90 2.68
C SER A 15 9.46 0.15 1.59
N ALA A 16 9.37 -0.23 0.31
CA ALA A 16 9.48 0.72 -0.80
C ALA A 16 8.32 1.73 -0.80
N VAL A 17 7.10 1.27 -0.52
CA VAL A 17 5.91 2.15 -0.39
C VAL A 17 6.04 3.06 0.83
N GLU A 18 6.45 2.52 1.99
CA GLU A 18 6.67 3.28 3.23
C GLU A 18 7.67 4.43 3.04
N MET A 19 8.75 4.17 2.30
CA MET A 19 9.77 5.18 1.99
C MET A 19 9.38 6.11 0.84
N GLU A 20 8.21 5.97 0.26
CA GLU A 20 7.74 6.73 -0.92
C GLU A 20 8.68 6.65 -2.14
N LEU A 21 9.39 5.51 -2.29
CA LEU A 21 10.39 5.30 -3.35
C LEU A 21 9.79 5.53 -4.74
N PHE A 22 8.60 5.02 -5.01
CA PHE A 22 7.94 5.16 -6.32
C PHE A 22 7.58 6.61 -6.63
N THR A 23 7.16 7.39 -5.64
CA THR A 23 6.88 8.81 -5.78
C THR A 23 8.15 9.63 -6.05
N GLU A 24 9.25 9.27 -5.38
CA GLU A 24 10.55 9.91 -5.62
C GLU A 24 11.08 9.62 -7.03
N LEU A 25 10.98 8.36 -7.48
CA LEU A 25 11.39 7.96 -8.83
C LEU A 25 10.49 8.51 -9.94
N ALA A 26 9.20 8.72 -9.69
CA ALA A 26 8.30 9.37 -10.63
C ALA A 26 8.72 10.81 -10.93
N LYS A 27 9.22 11.51 -9.92
CA LYS A 27 9.75 12.89 -10.09
C LYS A 27 11.09 12.89 -10.81
N HIS A 28 12.00 12.03 -10.38
CA HIS A 28 13.40 12.06 -10.78
C HIS A 28 14.03 10.66 -10.76
N PRO A 29 13.95 9.90 -11.86
CA PRO A 29 14.73 8.67 -12.00
C PRO A 29 16.21 8.93 -11.70
N ALA A 30 16.90 7.99 -11.05
CA ALA A 30 18.26 8.25 -10.58
C ALA A 30 19.10 6.98 -10.43
N VAL A 31 20.41 7.15 -10.45
CA VAL A 31 21.38 6.11 -10.13
C VAL A 31 21.45 5.86 -8.62
N LEU A 32 21.99 4.69 -8.24
CA LEU A 32 22.11 4.25 -6.84
C LEU A 32 22.64 5.33 -5.89
N ALA A 33 23.76 5.97 -6.23
CA ALA A 33 24.41 6.96 -5.36
C ALA A 33 23.50 8.17 -5.06
N THR A 34 22.73 8.60 -6.07
CA THR A 34 21.77 9.70 -5.93
C THR A 34 20.58 9.29 -5.04
N LEU A 35 20.05 8.07 -5.23
CA LEU A 35 18.94 7.55 -4.40
C LEU A 35 19.38 7.36 -2.95
N GLN A 36 20.61 6.88 -2.72
CA GLN A 36 21.17 6.79 -1.37
C GLN A 36 21.12 8.14 -0.64
N GLY A 37 21.59 9.19 -1.31
CA GLY A 37 21.61 10.54 -0.72
C GLY A 37 20.21 11.10 -0.49
N ARG A 38 19.30 10.99 -1.48
CA ARG A 38 17.95 11.56 -1.40
C ARG A 38 17.07 10.87 -0.37
N MET A 39 17.16 9.55 -0.29
CA MET A 39 16.28 8.73 0.55
C MET A 39 16.93 8.27 1.86
N GLY A 40 18.16 8.66 2.13
CA GLY A 40 18.88 8.25 3.32
C GLY A 40 19.16 6.73 3.37
N LEU A 41 19.31 6.07 2.22
CA LEU A 41 19.55 4.62 2.17
C LEU A 41 20.98 4.30 2.56
N HIS A 42 21.15 3.39 3.51
CA HIS A 42 22.49 2.95 3.93
C HIS A 42 23.20 2.19 2.79
N PRO A 43 24.46 2.48 2.47
CA PRO A 43 25.18 1.89 1.33
C PRO A 43 25.24 0.36 1.33
N ARG A 44 25.27 -0.27 2.50
CA ARG A 44 25.33 -1.73 2.64
C ARG A 44 24.13 -2.47 2.03
N GLY A 45 22.90 -1.90 2.17
CA GLY A 45 21.69 -2.59 1.76
C GLY A 45 20.98 -1.95 0.55
N ALA A 46 21.36 -0.73 0.18
CA ALA A 46 20.62 0.03 -0.83
C ALA A 46 20.59 -0.65 -2.21
N ARG A 47 21.75 -1.17 -2.66
CA ARG A 47 21.81 -1.88 -3.96
C ARG A 47 20.95 -3.12 -3.95
N ASP A 48 21.10 -3.98 -2.95
CA ASP A 48 20.37 -5.25 -2.87
C ASP A 48 18.86 -5.02 -2.80
N PHE A 49 18.45 -3.99 -2.05
CA PHE A 49 17.05 -3.60 -1.95
C PHE A 49 16.46 -3.13 -3.29
N LEU A 50 17.15 -2.23 -3.99
CA LEU A 50 16.70 -1.73 -5.29
C LEU A 50 16.73 -2.81 -6.38
N ASP A 51 17.80 -3.62 -6.41
CA ASP A 51 17.92 -4.72 -7.36
C ASP A 51 16.89 -5.84 -7.10
N ALA A 52 16.49 -6.07 -5.84
CA ALA A 52 15.39 -6.97 -5.51
C ALA A 52 14.05 -6.45 -6.09
N LEU A 53 13.79 -5.15 -6.01
CA LEU A 53 12.60 -4.54 -6.63
C LEU A 53 12.63 -4.65 -8.16
N VAL A 54 13.81 -4.52 -8.78
CA VAL A 54 13.99 -4.77 -10.23
C VAL A 54 13.71 -6.23 -10.57
N ALA A 55 14.28 -7.17 -9.80
CA ALA A 55 14.05 -8.61 -10.01
C ALA A 55 12.56 -9.01 -9.85
N MET A 56 11.83 -8.33 -8.98
CA MET A 56 10.39 -8.50 -8.79
C MET A 56 9.54 -7.69 -9.78
N ARG A 57 10.14 -6.95 -10.71
CA ARG A 57 9.49 -6.10 -11.72
C ARG A 57 8.66 -4.93 -11.13
N PHE A 58 9.04 -4.44 -9.98
CA PHE A 58 8.51 -3.20 -9.43
C PHE A 58 9.31 -1.98 -9.88
N LEU A 59 10.55 -2.17 -10.26
CA LEU A 59 11.43 -1.16 -10.86
C LEU A 59 12.08 -1.69 -12.13
N GLU A 60 12.56 -0.77 -12.94
CA GLU A 60 13.48 -1.00 -14.05
C GLU A 60 14.84 -0.39 -13.73
N ARG A 61 15.91 -1.01 -14.25
CA ARG A 61 17.24 -0.43 -14.26
C ARG A 61 17.82 -0.52 -15.66
N GLY A 62 18.05 0.65 -16.26
CA GLY A 62 18.66 0.75 -17.59
C GLY A 62 20.16 0.41 -17.60
N GLU A 63 20.73 0.33 -18.81
CA GLU A 63 22.19 0.18 -19.02
C GLU A 63 22.98 1.37 -18.44
N ASP A 64 22.35 2.53 -18.36
CA ASP A 64 22.87 3.74 -17.72
C ASP A 64 22.91 3.64 -16.17
N GLY A 65 22.46 2.52 -15.60
CA GLY A 65 22.40 2.29 -14.16
C GLY A 65 21.31 3.08 -13.44
N VAL A 66 20.44 3.76 -14.16
CA VAL A 66 19.33 4.55 -13.60
C VAL A 66 18.14 3.66 -13.27
N TYR A 67 17.67 3.75 -12.02
CA TYR A 67 16.42 3.13 -11.57
C TYR A 67 15.22 3.99 -11.94
N ARG A 68 14.15 3.34 -12.39
CA ARG A 68 12.88 3.95 -12.82
C ARG A 68 11.72 3.12 -12.35
N ASN A 69 10.56 3.74 -12.19
CA ASN A 69 9.31 3.00 -12.04
C ASN A 69 9.02 2.21 -13.33
N THR A 70 8.35 1.05 -13.18
CA THR A 70 7.61 0.46 -14.31
C THR A 70 6.37 1.29 -14.62
N ALA A 71 5.71 1.02 -15.75
CA ALA A 71 4.46 1.71 -16.09
C ALA A 71 3.38 1.50 -15.01
N GLU A 72 3.31 0.29 -14.45
CA GLU A 72 2.34 -0.06 -13.41
C GLU A 72 2.66 0.61 -12.08
N THR A 73 3.93 0.59 -11.64
CA THR A 73 4.28 1.21 -10.36
C THR A 73 4.23 2.73 -10.43
N ASP A 74 4.53 3.31 -11.58
CA ASP A 74 4.33 4.74 -11.84
C ASP A 74 2.84 5.11 -11.77
N LEU A 75 1.97 4.29 -12.36
CA LEU A 75 0.53 4.53 -12.35
C LEU A 75 -0.10 4.34 -10.95
N PHE A 76 0.25 3.25 -10.27
CA PHE A 76 -0.48 2.80 -9.07
C PHE A 76 0.23 3.06 -7.75
N LEU A 77 1.55 3.31 -7.74
CA LEU A 77 2.33 3.48 -6.51
C LEU A 77 2.98 4.87 -6.39
N ASP A 78 2.80 5.75 -7.37
CA ASP A 78 3.10 7.17 -7.19
C ASP A 78 1.97 7.86 -6.40
N LYS A 79 2.29 8.29 -5.19
CA LYS A 79 1.36 8.91 -4.23
C LYS A 79 0.76 10.23 -4.71
N ALA A 80 1.40 10.87 -5.69
CA ALA A 80 0.90 12.11 -6.29
C ALA A 80 -0.23 11.88 -7.31
N LYS A 81 -0.45 10.64 -7.74
CA LYS A 81 -1.43 10.31 -8.77
C LYS A 81 -2.80 9.97 -8.20
N PRO A 82 -3.89 10.34 -8.86
CA PRO A 82 -5.24 9.97 -8.44
C PRO A 82 -5.49 8.45 -8.51
N SER A 83 -4.70 7.71 -9.30
CA SER A 83 -4.75 6.25 -9.40
C SER A 83 -4.00 5.51 -8.27
N TYR A 84 -3.43 6.22 -7.30
CA TYR A 84 -2.66 5.64 -6.21
C TYR A 84 -3.48 4.63 -5.39
N ILE A 85 -2.99 3.40 -5.31
CA ILE A 85 -3.57 2.33 -4.49
C ILE A 85 -2.68 1.94 -3.30
N GLY A 86 -1.53 2.56 -3.15
CA GLY A 86 -0.55 2.20 -2.12
C GLY A 86 -1.04 2.38 -0.67
N GLY A 87 -2.15 3.08 -0.44
CA GLY A 87 -2.72 3.25 0.90
C GLY A 87 -3.03 1.93 1.61
N ILE A 88 -3.50 0.91 0.88
CA ILE A 88 -3.71 -0.43 1.45
C ILE A 88 -2.38 -1.10 1.84
N LEU A 89 -1.31 -0.84 1.08
CA LEU A 89 0.03 -1.36 1.38
C LEU A 89 0.66 -0.63 2.59
N GLU A 90 0.43 0.67 2.72
CA GLU A 90 0.81 1.45 3.91
C GLU A 90 0.13 0.87 5.16
N MET A 91 -1.18 0.67 5.13
CA MET A 91 -1.94 0.06 6.22
C MET A 91 -1.47 -1.38 6.50
N ALA A 92 -1.22 -2.17 5.47
CA ALA A 92 -0.68 -3.52 5.62
C ALA A 92 0.67 -3.50 6.33
N ASN A 93 1.56 -2.59 5.97
CA ASN A 93 2.89 -2.47 6.58
C ASN A 93 2.83 -2.04 8.05
N HIS A 94 2.06 -0.99 8.35
CA HIS A 94 2.00 -0.40 9.68
C HIS A 94 1.22 -1.24 10.69
N ARG A 95 0.23 -2.02 10.22
CA ARG A 95 -0.69 -2.73 11.12
C ARG A 95 -0.76 -4.23 10.85
N LEU A 96 -1.20 -4.63 9.63
CA LEU A 96 -1.60 -6.01 9.37
C LEU A 96 -0.41 -6.96 9.40
N TYR A 97 0.76 -6.53 8.91
CA TYR A 97 1.97 -7.35 8.88
C TYR A 97 2.40 -7.80 10.28
N GLY A 98 2.34 -6.89 11.26
CA GLY A 98 2.64 -7.21 12.66
C GLY A 98 1.65 -8.20 13.28
N PHE A 99 0.36 -8.06 13.00
CA PHE A 99 -0.68 -8.97 13.50
C PHE A 99 -0.52 -10.40 12.97
N TRP A 100 -0.15 -10.53 11.69
CA TRP A 100 0.09 -11.84 11.08
C TRP A 100 1.25 -12.60 11.72
N GLY A 101 2.22 -11.93 12.32
CA GLY A 101 3.27 -12.53 13.12
C GLY A 101 2.74 -13.34 14.31
N SER A 102 1.54 -13.02 14.79
CA SER A 102 0.88 -13.68 15.92
C SER A 102 -0.16 -14.74 15.52
N LEU A 103 -0.24 -15.12 14.21
CA LEU A 103 -1.23 -16.08 13.72
C LEU A 103 -1.26 -17.39 14.50
N THR A 104 -0.10 -17.94 14.85
CA THR A 104 -0.02 -19.20 15.62
C THR A 104 -0.71 -19.07 16.98
N ALA A 105 -0.58 -17.93 17.65
CA ALA A 105 -1.29 -17.68 18.91
C ALA A 105 -2.80 -17.59 18.68
N ALA A 106 -3.23 -16.86 17.65
CA ALA A 106 -4.66 -16.77 17.30
C ALA A 106 -5.29 -18.14 17.07
N VAL A 107 -4.63 -18.99 16.28
CA VAL A 107 -5.12 -20.36 15.96
C VAL A 107 -5.18 -21.26 17.20
N ARG A 108 -4.24 -21.08 18.14
CA ARG A 108 -4.19 -21.92 19.37
C ARG A 108 -5.19 -21.49 20.43
N THR A 109 -5.44 -20.20 20.55
CA THR A 109 -6.26 -19.64 21.64
C THR A 109 -7.69 -19.30 21.22
N GLY A 110 -7.94 -19.12 19.91
CA GLY A 110 -9.19 -18.58 19.39
C GLY A 110 -9.33 -17.07 19.62
N GLU A 111 -8.32 -16.40 20.18
CA GLU A 111 -8.33 -14.95 20.42
C GLU A 111 -7.82 -14.18 19.23
N SER A 112 -8.51 -13.09 18.87
CA SER A 112 -8.01 -12.10 17.91
C SER A 112 -6.65 -11.54 18.34
N GLN A 113 -5.72 -11.40 17.40
CA GLN A 113 -4.39 -10.82 17.66
C GLN A 113 -4.22 -9.44 17.00
N ASN A 114 -5.31 -8.77 16.70
CA ASN A 114 -5.40 -7.39 16.22
C ASN A 114 -6.01 -6.47 17.30
N GLU A 115 -6.53 -5.33 16.89
CA GLU A 115 -7.19 -4.35 17.78
C GLU A 115 -8.43 -4.93 18.51
N SER A 116 -9.01 -6.03 18.00
CA SER A 116 -10.14 -6.70 18.66
C SER A 116 -9.72 -7.63 19.81
N LYS A 117 -8.43 -7.72 20.15
CA LYS A 117 -7.94 -8.56 21.24
C LYS A 117 -8.61 -8.15 22.55
N GLY A 118 -9.12 -9.16 23.29
CA GLY A 118 -9.86 -8.91 24.51
C GLY A 118 -11.30 -8.44 24.30
N GLY A 119 -11.85 -8.58 23.09
CA GLY A 119 -13.25 -8.22 22.77
C GLY A 119 -13.47 -6.74 22.48
N HIS A 120 -12.41 -5.98 22.24
CA HIS A 120 -12.54 -4.57 21.87
C HIS A 120 -13.13 -4.39 20.47
N ASP A 121 -13.92 -3.35 20.27
CA ASP A 121 -14.41 -2.95 18.95
C ASP A 121 -13.25 -2.36 18.12
N PRO A 122 -12.85 -2.99 16.99
CA PRO A 122 -11.74 -2.51 16.17
C PRO A 122 -12.05 -1.16 15.52
N PHE A 123 -13.31 -0.90 15.22
CA PHE A 123 -13.72 0.40 14.66
C PHE A 123 -13.62 1.52 15.70
N ALA A 124 -14.01 1.26 16.95
CA ALA A 124 -13.83 2.22 18.02
C ALA A 124 -12.36 2.63 18.17
N ALA A 125 -11.42 1.68 18.08
CA ALA A 125 -9.98 1.96 18.14
C ALA A 125 -9.47 2.77 16.93
N ILE A 126 -10.03 2.53 15.73
CA ILE A 126 -9.69 3.29 14.52
C ILE A 126 -10.25 4.72 14.61
N TYR A 127 -11.51 4.87 15.01
CA TYR A 127 -12.18 6.18 15.08
C TYR A 127 -11.67 7.06 16.23
N ALA A 128 -11.10 6.47 17.28
CA ALA A 128 -10.51 7.21 18.38
C ALA A 128 -9.18 7.92 18.02
N ASP A 129 -8.50 7.46 16.97
CA ASP A 129 -7.22 8.03 16.52
C ASP A 129 -7.38 8.64 15.10
N PRO A 130 -7.33 9.99 14.98
CA PRO A 130 -7.48 10.64 13.67
C PRO A 130 -6.44 10.25 12.63
N ALA A 131 -5.24 9.83 13.04
CA ALA A 131 -4.20 9.40 12.11
C ALA A 131 -4.53 8.01 11.54
N ARG A 132 -4.94 7.07 12.40
CA ARG A 132 -5.41 5.74 12.01
C ARG A 132 -6.66 5.81 11.13
N LEU A 133 -7.60 6.68 11.47
CA LEU A 133 -8.81 6.87 10.67
C LEU A 133 -8.45 7.34 9.25
N ARG A 134 -7.58 8.34 9.13
CA ARG A 134 -7.13 8.81 7.80
C ARG A 134 -6.42 7.73 6.99
N GLU A 135 -5.56 6.94 7.63
CA GLU A 135 -4.87 5.81 6.97
C GLU A 135 -5.88 4.76 6.51
N PHE A 136 -6.82 4.38 7.36
CA PHE A 136 -7.86 3.41 7.03
C PHE A 136 -8.74 3.89 5.87
N LEU A 137 -9.23 5.12 5.91
CA LEU A 137 -10.06 5.69 4.87
C LEU A 137 -9.30 5.76 3.53
N ARG A 138 -8.04 6.21 3.55
CA ARG A 138 -7.20 6.24 2.34
C ARG A 138 -6.97 4.85 1.75
N ALA A 139 -6.77 3.85 2.60
CA ALA A 139 -6.63 2.46 2.17
C ALA A 139 -7.91 1.97 1.48
N MET A 140 -9.07 2.23 2.07
CA MET A 140 -10.37 1.81 1.53
C MET A 140 -10.69 2.53 0.22
N SER A 141 -10.51 3.83 0.16
CA SER A 141 -10.69 4.62 -1.08
C SER A 141 -9.81 4.09 -2.22
N GLY A 142 -8.53 3.78 -1.94
CA GLY A 142 -7.63 3.20 -2.95
C GLY A 142 -8.11 1.88 -3.51
N VAL A 143 -8.61 0.99 -2.64
CA VAL A 143 -9.13 -0.34 -3.05
C VAL A 143 -10.44 -0.22 -3.83
N SER A 144 -11.34 0.68 -3.43
CA SER A 144 -12.68 0.81 -4.01
C SER A 144 -12.71 1.63 -5.29
N ARG A 145 -11.74 2.51 -5.50
CA ARG A 145 -11.74 3.49 -6.61
C ARG A 145 -12.01 2.89 -7.98
N GLY A 146 -11.35 1.78 -8.33
CA GLY A 146 -11.55 1.12 -9.62
C GLY A 146 -13.00 0.67 -9.81
N ALA A 147 -13.58 0.02 -8.80
CA ALA A 147 -14.97 -0.41 -8.82
C ALA A 147 -15.94 0.78 -8.87
N ASN A 148 -15.68 1.83 -8.09
CA ASN A 148 -16.50 3.03 -8.06
C ASN A 148 -16.51 3.75 -9.42
N MET A 149 -15.37 3.85 -10.09
CA MET A 149 -15.29 4.40 -11.45
C MET A 149 -16.12 3.59 -12.47
N GLU A 150 -16.04 2.27 -12.40
CA GLU A 150 -16.85 1.38 -13.25
C GLU A 150 -18.36 1.53 -12.97
N ILE A 151 -18.74 1.61 -11.72
CA ILE A 151 -20.14 1.85 -11.31
C ILE A 151 -20.60 3.22 -11.83
N ALA A 152 -19.82 4.27 -11.60
CA ALA A 152 -20.17 5.62 -12.04
C ALA A 152 -20.40 5.70 -13.57
N GLN A 153 -19.61 4.96 -14.36
CA GLN A 153 -19.68 4.97 -15.82
C GLN A 153 -20.77 4.04 -16.39
N LYS A 154 -20.96 2.86 -15.78
CA LYS A 154 -21.76 1.78 -16.38
C LYS A 154 -23.17 1.64 -15.81
N PHE A 155 -23.39 2.13 -14.60
CA PHE A 155 -24.72 2.03 -13.99
C PHE A 155 -25.72 2.99 -14.69
N PRO A 156 -26.96 2.56 -14.98
CA PRO A 156 -27.93 3.36 -15.70
C PRO A 156 -28.57 4.43 -14.81
N TRP A 157 -27.80 5.40 -14.33
CA TRP A 157 -28.20 6.45 -13.39
C TRP A 157 -29.44 7.23 -13.83
N ALA A 158 -29.61 7.46 -15.14
CA ALA A 158 -30.74 8.20 -15.69
C ALA A 158 -32.11 7.56 -15.41
N GLY A 159 -32.14 6.28 -15.01
CA GLY A 159 -33.38 5.57 -14.63
C GLY A 159 -33.82 5.82 -13.19
N TYR A 160 -33.06 6.57 -12.40
CA TYR A 160 -33.30 6.77 -10.97
C TYR A 160 -33.35 8.26 -10.63
N ALA A 161 -34.31 8.66 -9.81
CA ALA A 161 -34.48 10.05 -9.35
C ALA A 161 -33.51 10.38 -8.17
N SER A 162 -33.11 9.38 -7.42
CA SER A 162 -32.23 9.52 -6.25
C SER A 162 -31.52 8.20 -5.96
N PHE A 163 -30.40 8.26 -5.24
CA PHE A 163 -29.70 7.10 -4.69
C PHE A 163 -29.24 7.41 -3.28
N ALA A 164 -28.95 6.37 -2.51
CA ALA A 164 -28.34 6.48 -1.20
C ALA A 164 -27.10 5.59 -1.15
N ASP A 165 -25.98 6.13 -0.69
CA ASP A 165 -24.77 5.40 -0.37
C ASP A 165 -24.71 5.18 1.15
N ILE A 166 -24.76 3.90 1.58
CA ILE A 166 -24.75 3.53 2.99
C ILE A 166 -23.34 3.12 3.39
N GLY A 167 -22.76 3.87 4.33
CA GLY A 167 -21.35 3.67 4.71
C GLY A 167 -20.38 4.36 3.78
N THR A 168 -20.77 5.46 3.20
CA THR A 168 -20.06 6.24 2.19
C THR A 168 -18.64 6.65 2.55
N ALA A 169 -18.23 6.56 3.82
CA ALA A 169 -16.90 6.94 4.31
C ALA A 169 -16.48 8.35 3.86
N GLN A 170 -15.71 8.47 2.78
CA GLN A 170 -15.25 9.75 2.23
C GLN A 170 -16.10 10.23 1.02
N GLY A 171 -17.08 9.46 0.60
CA GLY A 171 -17.91 9.81 -0.56
C GLY A 171 -17.18 9.62 -1.89
N ASP A 172 -16.53 8.49 -2.06
CA ASP A 172 -15.72 8.19 -3.26
C ASP A 172 -16.54 7.62 -4.44
N LEU A 173 -17.87 7.41 -4.30
CA LEU A 173 -18.75 6.94 -5.36
C LEU A 173 -19.29 8.10 -6.20
#